data_42463517de7329a3e0f11a2579611bb9
#
_entry.id   42463517de7329a3e0f11a2579611bb9
#
_cell.length_a   1.000
_cell.length_b   1.000
_cell.length_c   1.000
_cell.angle_alpha   90.00
_cell.angle_beta   90.00
_cell.angle_gamma   90.00
#
_symmetry.space_group_name_H-M   'P 1'
#
loop_
_entity.id
_entity.type
_entity.pdbx_description
1 polymer ?
#
loop_
_entity_poly.entity_id
_entity_poly.type
_entity_poly.pdbx_seq_one_letter_code
_entity_poly.pdbx_strand_id
1 'polypeptide(L)'
;MAKDLKMTGERIVPDDIRTPIEYIQLLRHLFVYEHVKSIINTDEKVLEAGFGEGYGAKMLSETCKEIVGIDVEKKVVEYAANKYGTNKCSFRLYDGNIIPFDDETFDVVISFQVIEHIHDDAGFISQLHRVLKKGGKLYLSTPNKATRLRPGQKPWNRFHVREYYAHELKALIENTFSNVEVFGISATEEIHRIEAHRIRQGFFLSLALRLGLRKLIPEFIDPLIARLVSVKKSKQVKSIDNQEPKDRFNISDFRVETITVDESLDLLAQAIKSKL
;
A
#
# COMPACT_ATOMS: atom_id res chain seq x y z
N MET A 1 -5.55 26.82 5.90
CA MET A 1 -4.33 26.03 5.64
C MET A 1 -4.60 24.60 6.10
N ALA A 2 -4.64 23.64 5.20
CA ALA A 2 -4.72 22.23 5.57
C ALA A 2 -3.46 21.91 6.40
N LYS A 3 -3.63 21.34 7.61
CA LYS A 3 -2.49 20.88 8.40
C LYS A 3 -1.78 19.80 7.59
N ASP A 4 -0.44 19.89 7.51
CA ASP A 4 0.38 18.89 6.84
C ASP A 4 0.03 17.50 7.34
N LEU A 5 -0.23 16.59 6.41
CA LEU A 5 -0.36 15.17 6.72
C LEU A 5 1.00 14.67 7.23
N LYS A 6 0.95 13.76 8.18
CA LYS A 6 2.16 13.10 8.70
C LYS A 6 2.16 11.65 8.29
N MET A 7 3.36 11.14 8.05
CA MET A 7 3.58 9.72 7.90
C MET A 7 3.09 8.95 9.14
N THR A 8 2.38 7.86 8.89
CA THR A 8 1.89 6.95 9.95
C THR A 8 2.42 5.54 9.67
N GLY A 9 2.09 4.57 10.51
CA GLY A 9 2.41 3.17 10.23
C GLY A 9 1.64 2.60 9.02
N GLU A 10 0.69 3.36 8.46
CA GLU A 10 -0.19 2.94 7.36
C GLU A 10 -0.15 3.88 6.16
N ARG A 11 0.33 5.10 6.34
CA ARG A 11 0.35 6.11 5.27
C ARG A 11 1.75 6.61 5.03
N ILE A 12 2.19 6.51 3.79
CA ILE A 12 3.42 7.12 3.31
C ILE A 12 3.10 8.53 2.84
N VAL A 13 3.86 9.50 3.34
CA VAL A 13 3.78 10.91 2.95
C VAL A 13 5.12 11.29 2.35
N PRO A 14 5.22 11.50 1.02
CA PRO A 14 6.51 11.75 0.35
C PRO A 14 7.30 12.92 0.96
N ASP A 15 6.60 13.97 1.41
CA ASP A 15 7.22 15.16 2.02
C ASP A 15 7.68 14.95 3.48
N ASP A 16 7.35 13.82 4.11
CA ASP A 16 7.72 13.51 5.52
C ASP A 16 8.68 12.30 5.64
N ILE A 17 9.36 11.94 4.56
CA ILE A 17 10.38 10.87 4.53
C ILE A 17 11.63 11.33 5.29
N ARG A 18 12.08 10.52 6.27
CA ARG A 18 13.21 10.87 7.15
C ARG A 18 14.25 9.78 7.29
N THR A 19 13.92 8.56 6.87
CA THR A 19 14.81 7.40 7.03
C THR A 19 14.95 6.64 5.71
N PRO A 20 16.07 5.93 5.49
CA PRO A 20 16.23 5.06 4.33
C PRO A 20 15.13 4.01 4.21
N ILE A 21 14.65 3.48 5.33
CA ILE A 21 13.55 2.49 5.36
C ILE A 21 12.25 3.11 4.81
N GLU A 22 11.90 4.32 5.24
CA GLU A 22 10.72 5.01 4.74
C GLU A 22 10.86 5.35 3.25
N TYR A 23 12.05 5.68 2.80
CA TYR A 23 12.32 5.93 1.39
C TYR A 23 12.17 4.66 0.54
N ILE A 24 12.69 3.52 1.00
CA ILE A 24 12.49 2.21 0.35
C ILE A 24 10.99 1.86 0.30
N GLN A 25 10.24 2.11 1.36
CA GLN A 25 8.79 1.90 1.35
C GLN A 25 8.09 2.79 0.32
N LEU A 26 8.47 4.07 0.23
CA LEU A 26 7.95 4.96 -0.81
C LEU A 26 8.27 4.43 -2.22
N LEU A 27 9.52 4.05 -2.48
CA LEU A 27 9.94 3.53 -3.78
C LEU A 27 9.15 2.26 -4.16
N ARG A 28 8.89 1.37 -3.20
CA ARG A 28 8.08 0.16 -3.40
C ARG A 28 6.65 0.49 -3.81
N HIS A 29 6.03 1.49 -3.17
CA HIS A 29 4.70 1.97 -3.58
C HIS A 29 4.75 2.61 -4.97
N LEU A 30 5.70 3.52 -5.20
CA LEU A 30 5.85 4.18 -6.50
C LEU A 30 6.07 3.17 -7.63
N PHE A 31 6.81 2.08 -7.39
CA PHE A 31 7.01 1.01 -8.37
C PHE A 31 5.68 0.40 -8.82
N VAL A 32 4.75 0.11 -7.90
CA VAL A 32 3.44 -0.45 -8.24
C VAL A 32 2.62 0.54 -9.09
N TYR A 33 2.66 1.83 -8.74
CA TYR A 33 1.99 2.86 -9.54
C TYR A 33 2.61 3.00 -10.93
N GLU A 34 3.95 3.02 -11.05
CA GLU A 34 4.64 3.09 -12.36
C GLU A 34 4.33 1.84 -13.20
N HIS A 35 4.30 0.66 -12.58
CA HIS A 35 3.89 -0.57 -13.27
C HIS A 35 2.48 -0.44 -13.84
N VAL A 36 1.49 -0.05 -13.04
CA VAL A 36 0.11 0.13 -13.50
C VAL A 36 0.00 1.27 -14.51
N LYS A 37 0.73 2.39 -14.31
CA LYS A 37 0.80 3.50 -15.26
C LYS A 37 1.25 3.06 -16.66
N SER A 38 2.14 2.05 -16.74
CA SER A 38 2.65 1.53 -18.01
C SER A 38 1.64 0.68 -18.81
N ILE A 39 0.55 0.24 -18.18
CA ILE A 39 -0.44 -0.69 -18.75
C ILE A 39 -1.87 -0.15 -18.82
N ILE A 40 -2.15 1.02 -18.22
CA ILE A 40 -3.41 1.72 -18.38
C ILE A 40 -3.41 2.56 -19.66
N ASN A 41 -4.60 2.81 -20.22
CA ASN A 41 -4.76 3.57 -21.45
C ASN A 41 -5.29 4.99 -21.19
N THR A 42 -5.06 5.88 -22.14
CA THR A 42 -5.42 7.31 -22.02
C THR A 42 -6.92 7.60 -22.05
N ASP A 43 -7.74 6.63 -22.46
CA ASP A 43 -9.19 6.69 -22.51
C ASP A 43 -9.87 5.98 -21.34
N GLU A 44 -9.09 5.30 -20.46
CA GLU A 44 -9.62 4.58 -19.31
C GLU A 44 -9.94 5.52 -18.12
N LYS A 45 -11.09 5.24 -17.51
CA LYS A 45 -11.53 5.86 -16.25
C LYS A 45 -11.12 4.98 -15.08
N VAL A 46 -10.38 5.54 -14.14
CA VAL A 46 -9.76 4.82 -13.03
C VAL A 46 -10.42 5.16 -11.69
N LEU A 47 -10.66 4.15 -10.85
CA LEU A 47 -10.95 4.32 -9.43
C LEU A 47 -9.75 3.85 -8.60
N GLU A 48 -9.33 4.64 -7.62
CA GLU A 48 -8.41 4.23 -6.58
C GLU A 48 -9.16 4.12 -5.25
N ALA A 49 -9.27 2.90 -4.70
CA ALA A 49 -9.90 2.64 -3.41
C ALA A 49 -8.84 2.57 -2.31
N GLY A 50 -8.86 3.57 -1.40
CA GLY A 50 -7.85 3.75 -0.36
C GLY A 50 -6.60 4.47 -0.89
N PHE A 51 -6.75 5.70 -1.36
CA PHE A 51 -5.65 6.45 -2.01
C PHE A 51 -4.55 6.97 -1.06
N GLY A 52 -4.73 6.84 0.26
CA GLY A 52 -3.74 7.26 1.24
C GLY A 52 -3.44 8.77 1.21
N GLU A 53 -2.26 9.21 0.76
CA GLU A 53 -1.91 10.64 0.66
C GLU A 53 -2.35 11.27 -0.66
N GLY A 54 -2.53 10.47 -1.72
CA GLY A 54 -3.05 10.89 -3.03
C GLY A 54 -1.99 11.09 -4.11
N TYR A 55 -0.71 10.93 -3.83
CA TYR A 55 0.36 11.07 -4.83
C TYR A 55 0.23 10.06 -5.97
N GLY A 56 -0.25 8.84 -5.67
CA GLY A 56 -0.45 7.79 -6.67
C GLY A 56 -1.54 8.15 -7.67
N ALA A 57 -2.71 8.59 -7.18
CA ALA A 57 -3.78 9.10 -8.05
C ALA A 57 -3.29 10.24 -8.94
N LYS A 58 -2.52 11.19 -8.37
CA LYS A 58 -1.91 12.28 -9.15
C LYS A 58 -1.00 11.74 -10.26
N MET A 59 -0.17 10.74 -9.96
CA MET A 59 0.74 10.15 -10.95
C MET A 59 -0.02 9.46 -12.09
N LEU A 60 -1.04 8.67 -11.78
CA LEU A 60 -1.87 7.98 -12.78
C LEU A 60 -2.71 8.95 -13.62
N SER A 61 -3.12 10.10 -13.05
CA SER A 61 -3.90 11.12 -13.76
C SER A 61 -3.19 11.73 -14.99
N GLU A 62 -1.88 11.51 -15.09
CA GLU A 62 -1.08 11.96 -16.25
C GLU A 62 -1.28 11.07 -17.47
N THR A 63 -1.70 9.82 -17.28
CA THR A 63 -1.87 8.84 -18.34
C THR A 63 -3.34 8.54 -18.61
N CYS A 64 -4.16 8.29 -17.58
CA CYS A 64 -5.57 7.93 -17.78
C CYS A 64 -6.45 9.12 -18.21
N LYS A 65 -7.70 8.81 -18.62
CA LYS A 65 -8.71 9.81 -18.95
C LYS A 65 -9.07 10.66 -17.73
N GLU A 66 -9.41 9.99 -16.63
CA GLU A 66 -9.69 10.57 -15.33
C GLU A 66 -9.48 9.54 -14.23
N ILE A 67 -9.16 9.98 -13.03
CA ILE A 67 -9.06 9.15 -11.84
C ILE A 67 -9.83 9.77 -10.68
N VAL A 68 -10.54 8.91 -9.95
CA VAL A 68 -11.19 9.28 -8.70
C VAL A 68 -10.57 8.45 -7.58
N GLY A 69 -10.00 9.09 -6.58
CA GLY A 69 -9.56 8.45 -5.34
C GLY A 69 -10.68 8.50 -4.29
N ILE A 70 -10.92 7.38 -3.58
CA ILE A 70 -11.81 7.34 -2.42
C ILE A 70 -11.05 6.91 -1.17
N ASP A 71 -11.36 7.53 -0.03
CA ASP A 71 -10.79 7.20 1.27
C ASP A 71 -11.82 7.45 2.37
N VAL A 72 -11.66 6.79 3.52
CA VAL A 72 -12.56 6.89 4.68
C VAL A 72 -12.20 8.06 5.60
N GLU A 73 -11.02 8.64 5.44
CA GLU A 73 -10.55 9.71 6.31
C GLU A 73 -10.76 11.10 5.71
N LYS A 74 -11.74 11.84 6.22
CA LYS A 74 -12.11 13.19 5.71
C LYS A 74 -10.90 14.13 5.57
N LYS A 75 -9.98 14.14 6.54
CA LYS A 75 -8.80 15.02 6.51
C LYS A 75 -7.86 14.70 5.34
N VAL A 76 -7.77 13.42 5.01
CA VAL A 76 -6.96 12.93 3.90
C VAL A 76 -7.56 13.35 2.58
N VAL A 77 -8.89 13.21 2.44
CA VAL A 77 -9.63 13.64 1.26
C VAL A 77 -9.47 15.15 1.03
N GLU A 78 -9.66 15.97 2.07
CA GLU A 78 -9.49 17.43 2.00
C GLU A 78 -8.05 17.82 1.61
N TYR A 79 -7.05 17.14 2.19
CA TYR A 79 -5.65 17.36 1.86
C TYR A 79 -5.33 17.03 0.41
N ALA A 80 -5.70 15.82 -0.03
CA ALA A 80 -5.42 15.34 -1.39
C ALA A 80 -6.14 16.20 -2.44
N ALA A 81 -7.40 16.57 -2.20
CA ALA A 81 -8.15 17.46 -3.09
C ALA A 81 -7.48 18.83 -3.24
N ASN A 82 -6.96 19.39 -2.14
CA ASN A 82 -6.27 20.68 -2.19
C ASN A 82 -4.89 20.60 -2.85
N LYS A 83 -4.15 19.49 -2.66
CA LYS A 83 -2.77 19.34 -3.14
C LYS A 83 -2.70 18.85 -4.58
N TYR A 84 -3.57 17.90 -4.94
CA TYR A 84 -3.49 17.14 -6.19
C TYR A 84 -4.74 17.25 -7.07
N GLY A 85 -5.82 17.85 -6.56
CA GLY A 85 -7.08 17.97 -7.30
C GLY A 85 -6.92 18.73 -8.61
N THR A 86 -7.44 18.16 -9.70
CA THR A 86 -7.50 18.75 -11.05
C THR A 86 -8.81 18.31 -11.73
N ASN A 87 -9.02 18.76 -12.97
CA ASN A 87 -10.15 18.28 -13.79
C ASN A 87 -10.06 16.77 -14.13
N LYS A 88 -8.87 16.16 -14.01
CA LYS A 88 -8.65 14.73 -14.26
C LYS A 88 -8.40 13.91 -13.00
N CYS A 89 -8.17 14.54 -11.85
CA CYS A 89 -7.86 13.88 -10.58
C CYS A 89 -8.75 14.46 -9.49
N SER A 90 -9.63 13.66 -8.94
CA SER A 90 -10.56 14.07 -7.88
C SER A 90 -10.56 13.08 -6.71
N PHE A 91 -10.95 13.56 -5.52
CA PHE A 91 -10.91 12.79 -4.29
C PHE A 91 -12.26 12.89 -3.57
N ARG A 92 -12.77 11.74 -3.06
CA ARG A 92 -14.06 11.66 -2.40
C ARG A 92 -13.99 10.86 -1.10
N LEU A 93 -14.74 11.30 -0.11
CA LEU A 93 -14.98 10.56 1.11
C LEU A 93 -16.00 9.45 0.84
N TYR A 94 -15.79 8.26 1.44
CA TYR A 94 -16.80 7.22 1.49
C TYR A 94 -16.85 6.58 2.88
N ASP A 95 -17.83 5.73 3.15
CA ASP A 95 -18.12 5.18 4.48
C ASP A 95 -17.33 3.91 4.82
N GLY A 96 -16.53 3.41 3.88
CA GLY A 96 -15.77 2.16 4.04
C GLY A 96 -16.53 0.89 3.67
N ASN A 97 -17.85 0.99 3.38
CA ASN A 97 -18.71 -0.16 3.07
C ASN A 97 -19.17 -0.15 1.61
N ILE A 98 -19.85 0.92 1.20
CA ILE A 98 -20.43 1.03 -0.15
C ILE A 98 -19.64 2.05 -0.95
N ILE A 99 -19.03 1.61 -2.06
CA ILE A 99 -18.35 2.50 -2.99
C ILE A 99 -19.39 3.38 -3.68
N PRO A 100 -19.33 4.74 -3.54
CA PRO A 100 -20.40 5.66 -3.90
C PRO A 100 -20.44 5.99 -5.40
N PHE A 101 -20.48 4.95 -6.23
CA PHE A 101 -20.59 5.02 -7.68
C PHE A 101 -21.54 3.94 -8.18
N ASP A 102 -22.15 4.18 -9.34
CA ASP A 102 -23.00 3.24 -10.02
C ASP A 102 -22.20 2.01 -10.48
N ASP A 103 -22.92 0.93 -10.74
CA ASP A 103 -22.35 -0.28 -11.33
C ASP A 103 -21.70 0.06 -12.68
N GLU A 104 -20.62 -0.67 -13.01
CA GLU A 104 -19.97 -0.58 -14.32
C GLU A 104 -19.52 0.84 -14.71
N THR A 105 -19.01 1.60 -13.75
CA THR A 105 -18.58 2.99 -13.95
C THR A 105 -17.12 3.09 -14.43
N PHE A 106 -16.21 2.22 -13.96
CA PHE A 106 -14.77 2.33 -14.18
C PHE A 106 -14.22 1.25 -15.10
N ASP A 107 -13.25 1.62 -15.92
CA ASP A 107 -12.51 0.68 -16.78
C ASP A 107 -11.42 -0.05 -15.99
N VAL A 108 -10.83 0.64 -15.01
CA VAL A 108 -9.80 0.11 -14.12
C VAL A 108 -10.11 0.49 -12.67
N VAL A 109 -9.94 -0.46 -11.76
CA VAL A 109 -9.96 -0.23 -10.31
C VAL A 109 -8.62 -0.64 -9.72
N ILE A 110 -8.04 0.22 -8.90
CA ILE A 110 -6.82 -0.08 -8.15
C ILE A 110 -7.06 0.05 -6.65
N SER A 111 -6.36 -0.78 -5.87
CA SER A 111 -6.36 -0.70 -4.41
C SER A 111 -5.03 -1.24 -3.88
N PHE A 112 -4.17 -0.36 -3.37
CA PHE A 112 -2.82 -0.71 -2.99
C PHE A 112 -2.60 -0.54 -1.49
N GLN A 113 -2.20 -1.63 -0.80
CA GLN A 113 -1.95 -1.69 0.64
C GLN A 113 -3.20 -1.28 1.46
N VAL A 114 -4.35 -1.86 1.14
CA VAL A 114 -5.65 -1.55 1.76
C VAL A 114 -6.34 -2.79 2.30
N ILE A 115 -6.40 -3.88 1.53
CA ILE A 115 -7.20 -5.07 1.86
C ILE A 115 -6.80 -5.72 3.19
N GLU A 116 -5.55 -5.58 3.60
CA GLU A 116 -5.03 -6.05 4.89
C GLU A 116 -5.66 -5.36 6.10
N HIS A 117 -6.28 -4.19 5.89
CA HIS A 117 -6.96 -3.40 6.91
C HIS A 117 -8.47 -3.66 6.94
N ILE A 118 -9.02 -4.36 5.94
CA ILE A 118 -10.46 -4.55 5.76
C ILE A 118 -10.93 -5.80 6.51
N HIS A 119 -11.97 -5.66 7.36
CA HIS A 119 -12.57 -6.78 8.08
C HIS A 119 -13.40 -7.67 7.16
N ASP A 120 -14.26 -7.07 6.33
CA ASP A 120 -15.07 -7.74 5.32
C ASP A 120 -14.38 -7.63 3.94
N ASP A 121 -13.31 -8.41 3.76
CA ASP A 121 -12.54 -8.42 2.52
C ASP A 121 -13.34 -8.94 1.32
N ALA A 122 -14.23 -9.92 1.52
CA ALA A 122 -15.09 -10.43 0.46
C ALA A 122 -16.10 -9.38 0.00
N GLY A 123 -16.73 -8.65 0.95
CA GLY A 123 -17.60 -7.51 0.65
C GLY A 123 -16.85 -6.40 -0.08
N PHE A 124 -15.62 -6.09 0.33
CA PHE A 124 -14.78 -5.10 -0.34
C PHE A 124 -14.47 -5.51 -1.79
N ILE A 125 -14.01 -6.75 -2.03
CA ILE A 125 -13.77 -7.28 -3.39
C ILE A 125 -15.05 -7.23 -4.24
N SER A 126 -16.21 -7.56 -3.66
CA SER A 126 -17.50 -7.47 -4.34
C SER A 126 -17.83 -6.03 -4.77
N GLN A 127 -17.54 -5.02 -3.92
CA GLN A 127 -17.76 -3.62 -4.27
C GLN A 127 -16.80 -3.14 -5.38
N LEU A 128 -15.51 -3.55 -5.35
CA LEU A 128 -14.57 -3.24 -6.43
C LEU A 128 -15.04 -3.85 -7.76
N HIS A 129 -15.53 -5.09 -7.72
CA HIS A 129 -16.10 -5.75 -8.90
C HIS A 129 -17.37 -5.06 -9.42
N ARG A 130 -18.27 -4.65 -8.51
CA ARG A 130 -19.54 -4.01 -8.88
C ARG A 130 -19.31 -2.76 -9.73
N VAL A 131 -18.41 -1.89 -9.30
CA VAL A 131 -18.15 -0.61 -9.98
C VAL A 131 -17.28 -0.74 -11.24
N LEU A 132 -16.63 -1.88 -11.46
CA LEU A 132 -15.90 -2.16 -12.70
C LEU A 132 -16.90 -2.46 -13.84
N LYS A 133 -16.60 -1.96 -15.03
CA LYS A 133 -17.24 -2.34 -16.27
C LYS A 133 -16.96 -3.81 -16.61
N LYS A 134 -17.81 -4.42 -17.40
CA LYS A 134 -17.54 -5.74 -17.99
C LYS A 134 -16.24 -5.69 -18.81
N GLY A 135 -15.33 -6.61 -18.56
CA GLY A 135 -13.98 -6.62 -19.14
C GLY A 135 -13.01 -5.64 -18.47
N GLY A 136 -13.46 -4.89 -17.46
CA GLY A 136 -12.61 -3.99 -16.67
C GLY A 136 -11.61 -4.77 -15.80
N LYS A 137 -10.54 -4.08 -15.40
CA LYS A 137 -9.39 -4.69 -14.74
C LYS A 137 -9.27 -4.21 -13.28
N LEU A 138 -8.98 -5.14 -12.39
CA LEU A 138 -8.57 -4.88 -11.01
C LEU A 138 -7.06 -5.04 -10.87
N TYR A 139 -6.40 -4.10 -10.22
CA TYR A 139 -5.04 -4.23 -9.68
C TYR A 139 -5.07 -4.01 -8.18
N LEU A 140 -4.60 -4.99 -7.41
CA LEU A 140 -4.63 -4.95 -5.96
C LEU A 140 -3.28 -5.38 -5.41
N SER A 141 -2.68 -4.57 -4.52
CA SER A 141 -1.46 -4.98 -3.82
C SER A 141 -1.66 -5.03 -2.32
N THR A 142 -0.93 -5.96 -1.68
CA THR A 142 -0.92 -6.16 -0.22
C THR A 142 0.41 -6.78 0.23
N PRO A 143 0.82 -6.62 1.49
CA PRO A 143 2.03 -7.27 1.99
C PRO A 143 1.97 -8.79 1.85
N ASN A 144 3.11 -9.41 1.51
CA ASN A 144 3.21 -10.86 1.38
C ASN A 144 3.41 -11.51 2.76
N LYS A 145 2.41 -12.27 3.21
CA LYS A 145 2.43 -13.01 4.47
C LYS A 145 3.61 -13.98 4.57
N ALA A 146 4.03 -14.59 3.45
CA ALA A 146 5.09 -15.59 3.42
C ALA A 146 6.44 -15.04 3.93
N THR A 147 6.75 -13.78 3.60
CA THR A 147 8.00 -13.12 4.04
C THR A 147 7.88 -12.41 5.38
N ARG A 148 6.66 -12.16 5.87
CA ARG A 148 6.41 -11.30 7.04
C ARG A 148 6.00 -12.05 8.29
N LEU A 149 5.31 -13.18 8.16
CA LEU A 149 4.73 -13.92 9.29
C LEU A 149 5.16 -15.38 9.28
N ARG A 150 5.34 -15.95 10.47
CA ARG A 150 5.49 -17.40 10.64
C ARG A 150 4.11 -18.08 10.58
N PRO A 151 4.03 -19.36 10.24
CA PRO A 151 2.78 -20.12 10.30
C PRO A 151 2.07 -19.94 11.64
N GLY A 152 0.76 -19.62 11.60
CA GLY A 152 -0.05 -19.36 12.80
C GLY A 152 0.18 -18.03 13.50
N GLN A 153 1.12 -17.19 13.03
CA GLN A 153 1.39 -15.88 13.61
C GLN A 153 0.35 -14.86 13.15
N LYS A 154 -0.14 -14.03 14.10
CA LYS A 154 -0.95 -12.85 13.78
C LYS A 154 -0.06 -11.73 13.27
N PRO A 155 -0.59 -10.81 12.42
CA PRO A 155 0.13 -9.62 12.00
C PRO A 155 0.76 -8.88 13.18
N TRP A 156 2.02 -8.49 13.04
CA TRP A 156 2.71 -7.65 14.03
C TRP A 156 2.36 -6.18 13.88
N ASN A 157 1.99 -5.74 12.67
CA ASN A 157 1.39 -4.42 12.47
C ASN A 157 -0.01 -4.43 13.09
N ARG A 158 -0.23 -3.55 14.07
CA ARG A 158 -1.50 -3.47 14.82
C ARG A 158 -2.71 -3.06 13.97
N PHE A 159 -2.46 -2.48 12.80
CA PHE A 159 -3.50 -2.01 11.88
C PHE A 159 -3.93 -3.10 10.89
N HIS A 160 -3.08 -4.12 10.67
CA HIS A 160 -3.45 -5.22 9.79
C HIS A 160 -4.40 -6.18 10.50
N VAL A 161 -5.57 -6.35 9.93
CA VAL A 161 -6.55 -7.37 10.37
C VAL A 161 -6.02 -8.75 9.98
N ARG A 162 -5.47 -8.86 8.76
CA ARG A 162 -4.85 -10.08 8.22
C ARG A 162 -3.76 -9.74 7.20
N GLU A 163 -2.95 -10.72 6.86
CA GLU A 163 -2.05 -10.70 5.71
C GLU A 163 -2.26 -11.99 4.92
N TYR A 164 -1.94 -12.01 3.63
CA TYR A 164 -2.28 -13.09 2.72
C TYR A 164 -1.04 -13.78 2.18
N TYR A 165 -1.11 -15.11 2.04
CA TYR A 165 -0.29 -15.85 1.08
C TYR A 165 -0.82 -15.61 -0.34
N ALA A 166 0.02 -15.81 -1.36
CA ALA A 166 -0.39 -15.62 -2.75
C ALA A 166 -1.65 -16.46 -3.12
N HIS A 167 -1.70 -17.71 -2.70
CA HIS A 167 -2.84 -18.59 -2.96
C HIS A 167 -4.11 -18.18 -2.20
N GLU A 168 -4.00 -17.64 -0.97
CA GLU A 168 -5.14 -17.12 -0.20
C GLU A 168 -5.75 -15.88 -0.86
N LEU A 169 -4.89 -14.94 -1.30
CA LEU A 169 -5.33 -13.75 -2.02
C LEU A 169 -6.01 -14.12 -3.35
N LYS A 170 -5.37 -15.03 -4.11
CA LYS A 170 -5.93 -15.53 -5.37
C LYS A 170 -7.32 -16.14 -5.16
N ALA A 171 -7.46 -17.07 -4.23
CA ALA A 171 -8.74 -17.73 -3.94
C ALA A 171 -9.83 -16.74 -3.50
N LEU A 172 -9.48 -15.72 -2.70
CA LEU A 172 -10.42 -14.67 -2.30
C LEU A 172 -10.97 -13.91 -3.51
N ILE A 173 -10.09 -13.51 -4.44
CA ILE A 173 -10.47 -12.73 -5.62
C ILE A 173 -11.21 -13.59 -6.64
N GLU A 174 -10.85 -14.88 -6.81
CA GLU A 174 -11.49 -15.84 -7.72
C GLU A 174 -12.97 -16.11 -7.38
N ASN A 175 -13.41 -15.85 -6.15
CA ASN A 175 -14.83 -15.96 -5.81
C ASN A 175 -15.71 -14.94 -6.57
N THR A 176 -15.11 -13.89 -7.14
CA THR A 176 -15.85 -12.78 -7.75
C THR A 176 -15.35 -12.46 -9.16
N PHE A 177 -14.06 -12.59 -9.40
CA PHE A 177 -13.40 -12.24 -10.66
C PHE A 177 -13.01 -13.47 -11.45
N SER A 178 -12.86 -13.29 -12.76
CA SER A 178 -12.23 -14.26 -13.66
C SER A 178 -10.77 -13.88 -13.96
N ASN A 179 -9.99 -14.85 -14.45
CA ASN A 179 -8.60 -14.64 -14.89
C ASN A 179 -7.74 -13.92 -13.81
N VAL A 180 -7.71 -14.50 -12.62
CA VAL A 180 -6.94 -13.95 -11.49
C VAL A 180 -5.51 -14.47 -11.55
N GLU A 181 -4.57 -13.54 -11.64
CA GLU A 181 -3.14 -13.79 -11.53
C GLU A 181 -2.57 -13.05 -10.32
N VAL A 182 -1.64 -13.67 -9.61
CA VAL A 182 -0.95 -13.06 -8.47
C VAL A 182 0.54 -13.12 -8.71
N PHE A 183 1.14 -11.95 -8.78
CA PHE A 183 2.58 -11.73 -8.94
C PHE A 183 3.18 -11.31 -7.61
N GLY A 184 4.50 -11.40 -7.51
CA GLY A 184 5.27 -10.81 -6.43
C GLY A 184 5.84 -9.45 -6.82
N ILE A 185 5.97 -8.55 -5.86
CA ILE A 185 6.82 -7.36 -5.96
C ILE A 185 8.09 -7.66 -5.19
N SER A 186 9.17 -7.88 -5.89
CA SER A 186 10.49 -8.19 -5.36
C SER A 186 11.45 -7.01 -5.56
N ALA A 187 12.63 -7.10 -4.97
CA ALA A 187 13.65 -6.07 -5.07
C ALA A 187 15.06 -6.67 -5.14
N THR A 188 16.08 -5.82 -5.07
CA THR A 188 17.47 -6.26 -4.92
C THR A 188 17.65 -6.98 -3.57
N GLU A 189 18.69 -7.83 -3.48
CA GLU A 189 18.99 -8.58 -2.25
C GLU A 189 19.28 -7.63 -1.07
N GLU A 190 19.86 -6.47 -1.33
CA GLU A 190 20.10 -5.46 -0.32
C GLU A 190 18.80 -4.95 0.30
N ILE A 191 17.81 -4.59 -0.50
CA ILE A 191 16.50 -4.16 -0.04
C ILE A 191 15.80 -5.29 0.73
N HIS A 192 15.87 -6.53 0.24
CA HIS A 192 15.34 -7.69 0.96
C HIS A 192 15.96 -7.84 2.36
N ARG A 193 17.27 -7.65 2.50
CA ARG A 193 17.95 -7.71 3.82
C ARG A 193 17.48 -6.58 4.75
N ILE A 194 17.32 -5.36 4.24
CA ILE A 194 16.83 -4.20 5.00
C ILE A 194 15.39 -4.46 5.48
N GLU A 195 14.50 -4.92 4.59
CA GLU A 195 13.11 -5.22 4.92
C GLU A 195 12.98 -6.39 5.92
N ALA A 196 13.78 -7.45 5.76
CA ALA A 196 13.82 -8.56 6.73
C ALA A 196 14.28 -8.11 8.11
N HIS A 197 15.21 -7.16 8.18
CA HIS A 197 15.64 -6.55 9.45
C HIS A 197 14.51 -5.72 10.07
N ARG A 198 13.83 -4.88 9.30
CA ARG A 198 12.67 -4.09 9.72
C ARG A 198 11.55 -4.98 10.28
N ILE A 199 11.21 -6.06 9.58
CA ILE A 199 10.17 -7.01 10.00
C ILE A 199 10.53 -7.65 11.35
N ARG A 200 11.79 -8.10 11.51
CA ARG A 200 12.26 -8.66 12.79
C ARG A 200 12.16 -7.66 13.93
N GLN A 201 12.59 -6.41 13.72
CA GLN A 201 12.46 -5.36 14.73
C GLN A 201 11.00 -5.08 15.09
N GLY A 202 10.12 -4.96 14.09
CA GLY A 202 8.68 -4.76 14.31
C GLY A 202 8.04 -5.90 15.11
N PHE A 203 8.43 -7.13 14.84
CA PHE A 203 7.97 -8.31 15.58
C PHE A 203 8.40 -8.25 17.06
N PHE A 204 9.69 -8.03 17.32
CA PHE A 204 10.19 -7.95 18.70
C PHE A 204 9.55 -6.81 19.48
N LEU A 205 9.38 -5.66 18.84
CA LEU A 205 8.71 -4.52 19.44
C LEU A 205 7.25 -4.83 19.78
N SER A 206 6.50 -5.40 18.85
CA SER A 206 5.11 -5.81 19.06
C SER A 206 4.98 -6.80 20.22
N LEU A 207 5.89 -7.77 20.29
CA LEU A 207 5.94 -8.76 21.38
C LEU A 207 6.25 -8.10 22.74
N ALA A 208 7.27 -7.26 22.79
CA ALA A 208 7.66 -6.54 24.02
C ALA A 208 6.53 -5.64 24.54
N LEU A 209 5.80 -4.96 23.65
CA LEU A 209 4.65 -4.13 24.02
C LEU A 209 3.50 -4.98 24.56
N ARG A 210 3.21 -6.16 23.95
CA ARG A 210 2.17 -7.09 24.41
C ARG A 210 2.48 -7.68 25.79
N LEU A 211 3.76 -7.90 26.08
CA LEU A 211 4.23 -8.41 27.38
C LEU A 211 4.41 -7.33 28.43
N GLY A 212 4.10 -6.06 28.15
CA GLY A 212 4.29 -4.95 29.09
C GLY A 212 5.76 -4.58 29.34
N LEU A 213 6.69 -5.13 28.53
CA LEU A 213 8.14 -4.99 28.73
C LEU A 213 8.71 -3.69 28.14
N ARG A 214 7.95 -2.59 28.19
CA ARG A 214 8.35 -1.30 27.62
C ARG A 214 9.73 -0.82 28.10
N LYS A 215 10.11 -1.13 29.35
CA LYS A 215 11.40 -0.75 29.94
C LYS A 215 12.60 -1.54 29.40
N LEU A 216 12.37 -2.68 28.73
CA LEU A 216 13.40 -3.51 28.12
C LEU A 216 13.62 -3.22 26.63
N ILE A 217 12.92 -2.23 26.10
CA ILE A 217 13.07 -1.83 24.70
C ILE A 217 14.30 -0.93 24.60
N PRO A 218 15.33 -1.31 23.83
CA PRO A 218 16.54 -0.51 23.69
C PRO A 218 16.25 0.89 23.13
N GLU A 219 16.96 1.92 23.59
CA GLU A 219 16.75 3.32 23.20
C GLU A 219 16.89 3.57 21.70
N PHE A 220 17.65 2.76 20.96
CA PHE A 220 17.77 2.88 19.49
C PHE A 220 16.51 2.43 18.74
N ILE A 221 15.59 1.72 19.40
CA ILE A 221 14.26 1.36 18.87
C ILE A 221 13.23 2.45 19.21
N ASP A 222 13.55 3.36 20.12
CA ASP A 222 12.68 4.45 20.58
C ASP A 222 12.18 5.38 19.44
N PRO A 223 12.95 5.69 18.39
CA PRO A 223 12.43 6.47 17.25
C PRO A 223 11.31 5.76 16.47
N LEU A 224 11.38 4.43 16.36
CA LEU A 224 10.31 3.63 15.75
C LEU A 224 9.07 3.56 16.66
N ILE A 225 9.29 3.42 17.98
CA ILE A 225 8.23 3.45 18.99
C ILE A 225 7.60 4.83 19.08
N ALA A 226 8.40 5.89 19.06
CA ALA A 226 7.91 7.26 19.12
C ALA A 226 7.01 7.60 17.94
N ARG A 227 7.22 7.00 16.76
CA ARG A 227 6.34 7.12 15.59
C ARG A 227 5.09 6.23 15.66
N LEU A 228 5.19 5.04 16.25
CA LEU A 228 4.04 4.16 16.51
C LEU A 228 3.12 4.68 17.62
N VAL A 229 3.62 5.54 18.50
CA VAL A 229 2.93 6.03 19.72
C VAL A 229 2.76 7.56 19.73
N SER A 230 3.12 8.29 18.66
CA SER A 230 3.03 9.76 18.55
C SER A 230 3.61 10.53 19.76
N VAL A 231 4.92 10.59 19.92
CA VAL A 231 5.54 11.50 20.87
C VAL A 231 6.88 12.04 20.36
N LYS A 232 6.92 13.37 20.23
CA LYS A 232 8.04 14.33 20.21
C LYS A 232 9.42 13.89 19.71
N LYS A 233 9.91 14.70 18.77
CA LYS A 233 11.29 14.92 18.28
C LYS A 233 12.38 14.20 19.06
N SER A 234 13.11 13.31 18.44
CA SER A 234 14.45 12.93 18.87
C SER A 234 15.46 13.08 17.74
N LYS A 235 16.69 13.40 18.13
CA LYS A 235 17.85 13.73 17.33
C LYS A 235 18.27 12.58 16.40
N GLN A 236 18.80 12.96 15.24
CA GLN A 236 19.41 12.16 14.18
C GLN A 236 20.07 10.85 14.67
N VAL A 237 19.58 9.73 14.10
CA VAL A 237 20.40 8.50 13.99
C VAL A 237 21.50 8.83 12.98
N LYS A 238 22.74 8.82 13.42
CA LYS A 238 23.89 8.94 12.52
C LYS A 238 23.84 7.80 11.51
N SER A 239 23.81 8.16 10.24
CA SER A 239 23.91 7.23 9.11
C SER A 239 25.22 6.46 9.18
N ILE A 240 25.17 5.14 8.98
CA ILE A 240 26.34 4.27 8.84
C ILE A 240 27.02 4.49 7.48
N ASP A 241 26.37 5.23 6.59
CA ASP A 241 26.90 5.57 5.26
C ASP A 241 26.58 7.03 4.95
N ASN A 242 27.54 7.79 4.45
CA ASN A 242 27.44 9.22 4.17
C ASN A 242 26.62 9.55 2.90
N GLN A 243 25.93 8.56 2.31
CA GLN A 243 25.10 8.75 1.11
C GLN A 243 23.64 9.04 1.51
N GLU A 244 23.04 10.02 0.85
CA GLU A 244 21.59 10.24 0.93
C GLU A 244 20.86 9.01 0.39
N PRO A 245 19.74 8.58 1.01
CA PRO A 245 18.97 7.42 0.53
C PRO A 245 18.59 7.49 -0.96
N LYS A 246 18.40 8.71 -1.48
CA LYS A 246 18.07 9.00 -2.88
C LYS A 246 19.20 8.66 -3.86
N ASP A 247 20.43 8.66 -3.40
CA ASP A 247 21.60 8.34 -4.21
C ASP A 247 21.88 6.82 -4.24
N ARG A 248 21.27 6.07 -3.29
CA ARG A 248 21.52 4.64 -3.11
C ARG A 248 20.42 3.75 -3.67
N PHE A 249 19.17 4.17 -3.60
CA PHE A 249 18.00 3.37 -3.99
C PHE A 249 17.12 4.12 -4.97
N ASN A 250 16.53 3.39 -5.92
CA ASN A 250 15.61 3.95 -6.90
C ASN A 250 14.53 2.92 -7.32
N ILE A 251 13.58 3.33 -8.15
CA ILE A 251 12.45 2.48 -8.56
C ILE A 251 12.92 1.25 -9.34
N SER A 252 14.03 1.33 -10.10
CA SER A 252 14.55 0.20 -10.88
C SER A 252 15.17 -0.92 -10.03
N ASP A 253 15.31 -0.72 -8.71
CA ASP A 253 15.70 -1.77 -7.77
C ASP A 253 14.56 -2.77 -7.50
N PHE A 254 13.35 -2.45 -7.94
CA PHE A 254 12.15 -3.29 -7.80
C PHE A 254 11.79 -3.96 -9.11
N ARG A 255 11.12 -5.11 -9.03
CA ARG A 255 10.63 -5.88 -10.19
C ARG A 255 9.37 -6.65 -9.86
N VAL A 256 8.59 -6.97 -10.90
CA VAL A 256 7.51 -7.96 -10.81
C VAL A 256 8.13 -9.35 -10.87
N GLU A 257 7.75 -10.22 -9.92
CA GLU A 257 8.23 -11.59 -9.79
C GLU A 257 7.10 -12.58 -10.12
N THR A 258 7.37 -13.54 -11.00
CA THR A 258 6.38 -14.51 -11.47
C THR A 258 6.64 -15.94 -10.99
N ILE A 259 7.86 -16.25 -10.56
CA ILE A 259 8.30 -17.62 -10.23
C ILE A 259 8.37 -17.79 -8.70
N THR A 260 9.12 -16.94 -8.02
CA THR A 260 9.34 -17.02 -6.58
C THR A 260 8.47 -16.02 -5.81
N VAL A 261 7.16 -16.04 -6.12
CA VAL A 261 6.19 -15.09 -5.55
C VAL A 261 6.19 -15.09 -4.02
N ASP A 262 6.35 -16.27 -3.40
CA ASP A 262 6.38 -16.41 -1.93
C ASP A 262 7.62 -15.77 -1.28
N GLU A 263 8.68 -15.48 -2.04
CA GLU A 263 9.88 -14.78 -1.57
C GLU A 263 9.79 -13.25 -1.74
N SER A 264 8.74 -12.77 -2.37
CA SER A 264 8.55 -11.34 -2.68
C SER A 264 8.14 -10.53 -1.46
N LEU A 265 8.37 -9.22 -1.51
CA LEU A 265 8.03 -8.28 -0.43
C LEU A 265 6.53 -8.05 -0.31
N ASP A 266 5.87 -7.85 -1.46
CA ASP A 266 4.42 -7.69 -1.56
C ASP A 266 3.85 -8.62 -2.63
N LEU A 267 2.53 -8.78 -2.62
CA LEU A 267 1.74 -9.42 -3.66
C LEU A 267 1.07 -8.34 -4.53
N LEU A 268 0.99 -8.60 -5.84
CA LEU A 268 0.22 -7.80 -6.79
C LEU A 268 -0.76 -8.74 -7.52
N ALA A 269 -2.03 -8.62 -7.23
CA ALA A 269 -3.07 -9.35 -7.94
C ALA A 269 -3.58 -8.52 -9.12
N GLN A 270 -3.78 -9.20 -10.24
CA GLN A 270 -4.47 -8.71 -11.41
C GLN A 270 -5.67 -9.61 -11.69
N ALA A 271 -6.83 -9.01 -11.94
CA ALA A 271 -8.06 -9.76 -12.25
C ALA A 271 -8.91 -9.02 -13.27
N ILE A 272 -9.78 -9.74 -13.96
CA ILE A 272 -10.66 -9.20 -15.00
C ILE A 272 -12.11 -9.51 -14.62
N LYS A 273 -13.00 -8.50 -14.69
CA LYS A 273 -14.44 -8.73 -14.60
C LYS A 273 -14.93 -9.41 -15.85
N SER A 274 -15.66 -10.54 -15.72
CA SER A 274 -16.21 -11.27 -16.86
C SER A 274 -17.02 -10.36 -17.80
N LYS A 275 -16.95 -10.65 -19.10
CA LYS A 275 -17.78 -9.98 -20.12
C LYS A 275 -19.19 -10.56 -20.24
N LEU A 276 -19.42 -11.73 -19.62
CA LEU A 276 -20.70 -12.44 -19.67
C LEU A 276 -21.67 -11.89 -18.62
#